data_9eefa092b26179233bc25fadc5e7a69e
#
_entry.id   9eefa092b26179233bc25fadc5e7a69e
#
_cell.length_a   1.000
_cell.length_b   1.000
_cell.length_c   1.000
_cell.angle_alpha   90.00
_cell.angle_beta   90.00
_cell.angle_gamma   90.00
#
_symmetry.space_group_name_H-M   'P 1'
#
loop_
_entity.id
_entity.type
_entity.pdbx_description
1 polymer ?
#
loop_
_entity_poly.entity_id
_entity_poly.type
_entity_poly.pdbx_seq_one_letter_code
_entity_poly.pdbx_strand_id
1 'polypeptide(L)'
;MKAQYAGDPSMRISHECLYQWIYAKPQRALDLRQYLARGRKRRTRKKGRKAKGPRIPMRVPIADRPEAVGSRKGFGHFESDTVVGAAPSRRCMNTQVERRSRRLFARLVDDKSASATARAEYEIFKDIPPAVCVQLVVAGLVTMIFRV
;
A
#
# COMPACT_ATOMS: atom_id res chain seq x y z
N MET A 1 -10.70 -20.16 -27.81
CA MET A 1 -11.99 -19.58 -28.24
C MET A 1 -11.82 -18.32 -29.09
N LYS A 2 -11.19 -17.22 -28.62
CA LYS A 2 -11.01 -16.02 -29.47
C LYS A 2 -10.29 -16.27 -30.80
N ALA A 3 -9.27 -17.10 -30.82
CA ALA A 3 -8.51 -17.44 -32.03
C ALA A 3 -9.30 -18.37 -32.97
N GLN A 4 -10.15 -19.21 -32.42
CA GLN A 4 -10.89 -20.23 -33.15
C GLN A 4 -12.20 -19.70 -33.77
N TYR A 5 -12.77 -18.65 -33.16
CA TYR A 5 -14.05 -18.03 -33.55
C TYR A 5 -13.92 -16.52 -33.64
N ALA A 6 -12.91 -16.05 -34.35
CA ALA A 6 -12.58 -14.62 -34.43
C ALA A 6 -13.71 -13.77 -35.00
N GLY A 7 -14.49 -14.33 -35.92
CA GLY A 7 -15.59 -13.65 -36.64
C GLY A 7 -16.99 -13.78 -36.00
N ASP A 8 -17.14 -14.61 -34.96
CA ASP A 8 -18.47 -14.87 -34.40
C ASP A 8 -18.62 -14.26 -33.01
N PRO A 9 -19.39 -13.17 -32.85
CA PRO A 9 -19.65 -12.53 -31.56
C PRO A 9 -20.40 -13.43 -30.55
N SER A 10 -21.22 -14.39 -31.03
CA SER A 10 -22.01 -15.28 -30.16
C SER A 10 -21.14 -16.28 -29.43
N MET A 11 -19.96 -16.58 -29.96
CA MET A 11 -18.95 -17.47 -29.36
C MET A 11 -18.02 -16.78 -28.38
N ARG A 12 -18.32 -15.54 -27.99
CA ARG A 12 -17.56 -14.79 -27.00
C ARG A 12 -18.24 -14.87 -25.64
N ILE A 13 -17.56 -15.45 -24.68
CA ILE A 13 -18.00 -15.48 -23.29
C ILE A 13 -17.01 -14.72 -22.41
N SER A 14 -17.53 -13.92 -21.46
CA SER A 14 -16.69 -13.28 -20.46
C SER A 14 -16.31 -14.29 -19.38
N HIS A 15 -15.14 -14.11 -18.76
CA HIS A 15 -14.75 -14.93 -17.62
C HIS A 15 -15.74 -14.80 -16.44
N GLU A 16 -16.42 -13.67 -16.31
CA GLU A 16 -17.48 -13.47 -15.31
C GLU A 16 -18.67 -14.39 -15.56
N CYS A 17 -19.16 -14.50 -16.81
CA CYS A 17 -20.20 -15.42 -17.21
C CYS A 17 -19.82 -16.87 -16.91
N LEU A 18 -18.57 -17.25 -17.20
CA LEU A 18 -18.06 -18.58 -16.90
C LEU A 18 -18.09 -18.87 -15.39
N TYR A 19 -17.64 -17.93 -14.58
CA TYR A 19 -17.73 -18.09 -13.12
C TYR A 19 -19.17 -18.15 -12.63
N GLN A 20 -20.09 -17.34 -13.16
CA GLN A 20 -21.51 -17.42 -12.81
C GLN A 20 -22.10 -18.79 -13.13
N TRP A 21 -21.76 -19.35 -14.29
CA TRP A 21 -22.20 -20.67 -14.70
C TRP A 21 -21.66 -21.77 -13.80
N ILE A 22 -20.34 -21.81 -13.52
CA ILE A 22 -19.71 -22.81 -12.65
C ILE A 22 -20.32 -22.84 -11.25
N TYR A 23 -20.70 -21.67 -10.71
CA TYR A 23 -21.28 -21.59 -9.36
C TYR A 23 -22.82 -21.62 -9.35
N ALA A 24 -23.47 -21.75 -10.50
CA ALA A 24 -24.92 -21.87 -10.58
C ALA A 24 -25.43 -23.18 -9.93
N LYS A 25 -26.67 -23.15 -9.41
CA LYS A 25 -27.25 -24.30 -8.74
C LYS A 25 -27.21 -25.60 -9.55
N PRO A 26 -27.56 -25.59 -10.88
CA PRO A 26 -27.57 -26.82 -11.69
C PRO A 26 -26.18 -27.48 -11.80
N GLN A 27 -25.10 -26.70 -11.83
CA GLN A 27 -23.73 -27.22 -12.00
C GLN A 27 -23.05 -27.66 -10.71
N ARG A 28 -23.71 -27.53 -9.55
CA ARG A 28 -23.13 -27.89 -8.27
C ARG A 28 -22.82 -29.38 -8.15
N ALA A 29 -23.65 -30.22 -8.78
CA ALA A 29 -23.44 -31.66 -8.80
C ALA A 29 -22.15 -32.08 -9.54
N LEU A 30 -21.73 -31.27 -10.53
CA LEU A 30 -20.52 -31.55 -11.31
C LEU A 30 -19.23 -31.10 -10.61
N ASP A 31 -19.35 -30.37 -9.51
CA ASP A 31 -18.24 -29.80 -8.71
C ASP A 31 -17.10 -29.19 -9.53
N LEU A 32 -17.44 -28.44 -10.58
CA LEU A 32 -16.49 -27.84 -11.53
C LEU A 32 -15.52 -26.85 -10.87
N ARG A 33 -15.84 -26.38 -9.66
CA ARG A 33 -14.97 -25.45 -8.89
C ARG A 33 -13.58 -26.07 -8.59
N GLN A 34 -13.46 -27.39 -8.49
CA GLN A 34 -12.19 -28.08 -8.25
C GLN A 34 -11.13 -27.78 -9.32
N TYR A 35 -11.57 -27.48 -10.54
CA TYR A 35 -10.70 -27.10 -11.65
C TYR A 35 -10.32 -25.63 -11.68
N LEU A 36 -10.85 -24.82 -10.76
CA LEU A 36 -10.48 -23.43 -10.63
C LEU A 36 -9.22 -23.27 -9.78
N ALA A 37 -8.33 -22.37 -10.13
CA ALA A 37 -7.05 -22.12 -9.46
C ALA A 37 -7.15 -21.95 -7.93
N ARG A 38 -8.29 -21.49 -7.41
CA ARG A 38 -8.53 -21.30 -5.96
C ARG A 38 -9.50 -22.28 -5.35
N GLY A 39 -10.21 -23.10 -6.10
CA GLY A 39 -11.13 -24.15 -5.65
C GLY A 39 -12.19 -23.75 -4.59
N ARG A 40 -12.56 -22.47 -4.50
CA ARG A 40 -13.40 -21.96 -3.40
C ARG A 40 -14.81 -22.56 -3.43
N LYS A 41 -15.33 -23.00 -2.28
CA LYS A 41 -16.68 -23.55 -2.15
C LYS A 41 -17.80 -22.58 -2.53
N ARG A 42 -17.57 -21.27 -2.34
CA ARG A 42 -18.52 -20.22 -2.69
C ARG A 42 -17.81 -19.10 -3.45
N ARG A 43 -18.52 -18.55 -4.42
CA ARG A 43 -18.06 -17.36 -5.11
C ARG A 43 -18.03 -16.18 -4.13
N THR A 44 -16.89 -15.57 -3.98
CA THR A 44 -16.79 -14.32 -3.24
C THR A 44 -17.23 -13.20 -4.18
N ARG A 45 -18.34 -12.51 -3.86
CA ARG A 45 -18.71 -11.29 -4.58
C ARG A 45 -17.54 -10.32 -4.52
N LYS A 46 -17.18 -9.76 -5.67
CA LYS A 46 -16.22 -8.65 -5.71
C LYS A 46 -16.87 -7.51 -4.93
N LYS A 47 -16.48 -7.35 -3.67
CA LYS A 47 -16.94 -6.20 -2.87
C LYS A 47 -16.53 -4.97 -3.66
N GLY A 48 -17.48 -4.09 -3.95
CA GLY A 48 -17.20 -2.78 -4.53
C GLY A 48 -16.06 -2.12 -3.75
N ARG A 49 -15.35 -1.20 -4.36
CA ARG A 49 -14.33 -0.43 -3.64
C ARG A 49 -14.98 0.13 -2.38
N LYS A 50 -14.50 -0.32 -1.22
CA LYS A 50 -14.86 0.34 0.04
C LYS A 50 -14.58 1.82 -0.15
N ALA A 51 -15.51 2.66 0.30
CA ALA A 51 -15.21 4.09 0.40
C ALA A 51 -13.82 4.22 1.02
N LYS A 52 -12.95 4.99 0.35
CA LYS A 52 -11.63 5.26 0.92
C LYS A 52 -11.87 5.87 2.28
N GLY A 53 -11.19 5.36 3.30
CA GLY A 53 -11.21 5.94 4.64
C GLY A 53 -10.95 7.46 4.62
N PRO A 54 -11.13 8.14 5.74
CA PRO A 54 -10.95 9.59 5.81
C PRO A 54 -9.62 9.97 5.15
N ARG A 55 -9.66 10.97 4.28
CA ARG A 55 -8.46 11.49 3.64
C ARG A 55 -7.66 12.26 4.68
N ILE A 56 -6.36 12.12 4.66
CA ILE A 56 -5.47 12.93 5.48
C ILE A 56 -5.67 14.39 5.05
N PRO A 57 -6.08 15.28 5.97
CA PRO A 57 -6.25 16.69 5.63
C PRO A 57 -4.90 17.30 5.23
N MET A 58 -4.93 18.33 4.39
CA MET A 58 -3.75 19.06 3.92
C MET A 58 -2.64 18.20 3.30
N ARG A 59 -3.02 17.05 2.75
CA ARG A 59 -2.08 16.18 2.06
C ARG A 59 -1.48 16.85 0.84
N VAL A 60 -0.16 16.90 0.76
CA VAL A 60 0.57 17.28 -0.46
C VAL A 60 0.82 16.02 -1.29
N PRO A 61 0.37 15.96 -2.56
CA PRO A 61 0.65 14.83 -3.45
C PRO A 61 2.15 14.67 -3.70
N ILE A 62 2.59 13.42 -3.91
CA ILE A 62 4.00 13.15 -4.21
C ILE A 62 4.45 13.80 -5.53
N ALA A 63 3.52 14.06 -6.44
CA ALA A 63 3.79 14.75 -7.70
C ALA A 63 4.22 16.20 -7.49
N ASP A 64 3.77 16.84 -6.41
CA ASP A 64 4.09 18.24 -6.07
C ASP A 64 5.40 18.35 -5.26
N ARG A 65 6.13 17.26 -5.17
CA ARG A 65 7.41 17.22 -4.46
C ARG A 65 8.47 18.05 -5.19
N PRO A 66 9.24 18.92 -4.48
CA PRO A 66 10.31 19.67 -5.08
C PRO A 66 11.33 18.78 -5.83
N GLU A 67 11.79 19.23 -6.99
CA GLU A 67 12.74 18.50 -7.83
C GLU A 67 14.05 18.18 -7.10
N ALA A 68 14.49 19.08 -6.22
CA ALA A 68 15.67 18.89 -5.37
C ALA A 68 15.61 17.59 -4.56
N VAL A 69 14.42 17.19 -4.10
CA VAL A 69 14.22 15.92 -3.37
C VAL A 69 14.37 14.73 -4.30
N GLY A 70 13.95 14.86 -5.56
CA GLY A 70 14.08 13.83 -6.60
C GLY A 70 15.53 13.56 -6.97
N SER A 71 16.34 14.60 -7.04
CA SER A 71 17.75 14.51 -7.47
C SER A 71 18.68 13.77 -6.49
N ARG A 72 18.28 13.62 -5.22
CA ARG A 72 19.08 13.00 -4.14
C ARG A 72 20.45 13.66 -3.91
N LYS A 73 20.65 14.88 -4.35
CA LYS A 73 21.93 15.59 -4.20
C LYS A 73 22.10 16.23 -2.81
N GLY A 74 20.98 16.65 -2.19
CA GLY A 74 20.94 17.24 -0.86
C GLY A 74 20.76 16.21 0.25
N PHE A 75 21.31 16.47 1.42
CA PHE A 75 21.00 15.73 2.66
C PHE A 75 19.69 16.26 3.28
N GLY A 76 19.12 15.47 4.22
CA GLY A 76 17.98 15.88 5.03
C GLY A 76 16.61 15.56 4.43
N HIS A 77 16.57 14.78 3.37
CA HIS A 77 15.32 14.28 2.80
C HIS A 77 15.12 12.82 3.21
N PHE A 78 14.08 12.57 4.02
CA PHE A 78 13.79 11.25 4.56
C PHE A 78 12.55 10.63 3.94
N GLU A 79 12.57 9.33 3.74
CA GLU A 79 11.41 8.50 3.42
C GLU A 79 11.02 7.72 4.68
N SER A 80 9.78 7.93 5.13
CA SER A 80 9.20 7.26 6.28
C SER A 80 8.31 6.11 5.83
N ASP A 81 8.46 4.95 6.46
CA ASP A 81 7.58 3.81 6.25
C ASP A 81 7.38 3.05 7.57
N THR A 82 6.35 2.20 7.61
CA THR A 82 6.03 1.37 8.76
C THR A 82 5.95 -0.09 8.35
N VAL A 83 6.89 -0.88 8.80
CA VAL A 83 6.89 -2.33 8.64
C VAL A 83 6.03 -2.95 9.72
N VAL A 84 4.97 -3.65 9.31
CA VAL A 84 4.03 -4.30 10.24
C VAL A 84 4.48 -5.72 10.50
N GLY A 85 4.53 -6.11 11.76
CA GLY A 85 4.82 -7.48 12.18
C GLY A 85 3.75 -8.48 11.72
N ALA A 86 4.10 -9.76 11.72
CA ALA A 86 3.16 -10.84 11.45
C ALA A 86 2.06 -10.90 12.51
N ALA A 87 0.83 -11.26 12.11
CA ALA A 87 -0.24 -11.50 13.08
C ALA A 87 0.13 -12.67 14.02
N PRO A 88 -0.25 -12.64 15.30
CA PRO A 88 -1.14 -11.68 15.94
C PRO A 88 -0.46 -10.41 16.48
N SER A 89 0.82 -10.21 16.25
CA SER A 89 1.56 -9.05 16.75
C SER A 89 0.99 -7.74 16.21
N ARG A 90 0.82 -6.75 17.08
CA ARG A 90 0.51 -5.37 16.71
C ARG A 90 1.77 -4.52 16.55
N ARG A 91 2.91 -5.03 17.01
CA ARG A 91 4.18 -4.31 16.96
C ARG A 91 4.59 -4.02 15.52
N CYS A 92 5.06 -2.83 15.32
CA CYS A 92 5.52 -2.34 14.03
C CYS A 92 6.93 -1.77 14.18
N MET A 93 7.61 -1.60 13.09
CA MET A 93 8.88 -0.89 13.05
C MET A 93 8.70 0.35 12.18
N ASN A 94 8.83 1.53 12.80
CA ASN A 94 8.92 2.77 12.05
C ASN A 94 10.33 2.89 11.50
N THR A 95 10.45 3.14 10.21
CA THR A 95 11.72 3.26 9.51
C THR A 95 11.82 4.60 8.80
N GLN A 96 12.99 5.21 8.87
CA GLN A 96 13.32 6.48 8.23
C GLN A 96 14.59 6.30 7.42
N VAL A 97 14.51 6.48 6.10
CA VAL A 97 15.67 6.35 5.21
C VAL A 97 16.05 7.72 4.68
N GLU A 98 17.27 8.16 4.98
CA GLU A 98 17.83 9.37 4.37
C GLU A 98 18.18 9.08 2.90
N ARG A 99 17.63 9.90 1.99
CA ARG A 99 17.61 9.59 0.55
C ARG A 99 18.97 9.65 -0.15
N ARG A 100 19.86 10.53 0.31
CA ARG A 100 21.21 10.70 -0.26
C ARG A 100 22.16 9.66 0.26
N SER A 101 22.33 9.59 1.58
CA SER A 101 23.28 8.68 2.24
C SER A 101 22.78 7.24 2.31
N ARG A 102 21.48 7.02 2.11
CA ARG A 102 20.80 5.72 2.31
C ARG A 102 20.87 5.22 3.76
N ARG A 103 21.20 6.10 4.70
CA ARG A 103 21.22 5.77 6.12
C ARG A 103 19.82 5.43 6.60
N LEU A 104 19.68 4.30 7.25
CA LEU A 104 18.44 3.82 7.84
C LEU A 104 18.44 4.09 9.36
N PHE A 105 17.34 4.67 9.82
CA PHE A 105 16.97 4.75 11.22
C PHE A 105 15.72 3.90 11.42
N ALA A 106 15.67 3.11 12.49
CA ALA A 106 14.53 2.25 12.76
C ALA A 106 14.21 2.27 14.26
N ARG A 107 12.89 2.28 14.58
CA ARG A 107 12.41 2.22 15.95
C ARG A 107 11.20 1.31 16.05
N LEU A 108 11.21 0.43 17.04
CA LEU A 108 10.07 -0.42 17.34
C LEU A 108 8.95 0.43 17.98
N VAL A 109 7.73 0.22 17.52
CA VAL A 109 6.51 0.85 18.04
C VAL A 109 5.47 -0.20 18.34
N ASP A 110 4.64 0.04 19.35
CA ASP A 110 3.67 -0.94 19.81
C ASP A 110 2.51 -1.13 18.84
N ASP A 111 2.18 -0.08 18.07
CA ASP A 111 1.17 -0.12 17.03
C ASP A 111 1.45 0.92 15.93
N LYS A 112 0.61 0.92 14.89
CA LYS A 112 0.67 1.87 13.75
C LYS A 112 -0.21 3.10 13.94
N SER A 113 -0.50 3.51 15.16
CA SER A 113 -1.24 4.74 15.41
C SER A 113 -0.41 5.97 15.05
N ALA A 114 -1.08 7.06 14.69
CA ALA A 114 -0.40 8.32 14.37
C ALA A 114 0.44 8.83 15.55
N SER A 115 -0.06 8.66 16.79
CA SER A 115 0.65 9.07 17.99
C SER A 115 1.92 8.26 18.26
N ALA A 116 1.87 6.93 18.08
CA ALA A 116 3.04 6.07 18.23
C ALA A 116 4.09 6.38 17.16
N THR A 117 3.65 6.59 15.91
CA THR A 117 4.53 6.98 14.79
C THR A 117 5.19 8.33 15.05
N ALA A 118 4.42 9.36 15.41
CA ALA A 118 4.96 10.69 15.70
C ALA A 118 5.98 10.68 16.84
N ARG A 119 5.72 9.90 17.90
CA ARG A 119 6.69 9.73 18.99
C ARG A 119 7.98 9.07 18.54
N ALA A 120 7.87 8.03 17.72
CA ALA A 120 9.04 7.34 17.17
C ALA A 120 9.87 8.27 16.26
N GLU A 121 9.21 9.05 15.42
CA GLU A 121 9.85 10.05 14.55
C GLU A 121 10.57 11.12 15.38
N TYR A 122 9.90 11.67 16.38
CA TYR A 122 10.52 12.64 17.30
C TYR A 122 11.80 12.08 17.93
N GLU A 123 11.72 10.85 18.46
CA GLU A 123 12.87 10.19 19.10
C GLU A 123 14.03 9.88 18.11
N ILE A 124 13.72 9.65 16.83
CA ILE A 124 14.74 9.44 15.80
C ILE A 124 15.43 10.77 15.43
N PHE A 125 14.64 11.85 15.35
CA PHE A 125 15.13 13.11 14.81
C PHE A 125 15.64 14.10 15.84
N LYS A 126 15.33 13.95 17.14
CA LYS A 126 15.73 14.89 18.20
C LYS A 126 17.24 15.14 18.27
N ASP A 127 18.04 14.13 17.92
CA ASP A 127 19.52 14.20 17.96
C ASP A 127 20.14 14.55 16.60
N ILE A 128 19.31 14.74 15.56
CA ILE A 128 19.79 15.13 14.24
C ILE A 128 19.78 16.67 14.15
N PRO A 129 20.92 17.29 13.78
CA PRO A 129 20.99 18.74 13.66
C PRO A 129 19.89 19.28 12.73
N PRO A 130 19.16 20.36 13.10
CA PRO A 130 18.08 20.91 12.29
C PRO A 130 18.51 21.30 10.87
N ALA A 131 19.77 21.70 10.68
CA ALA A 131 20.33 22.00 9.37
C ALA A 131 20.38 20.82 8.41
N VAL A 132 20.33 19.61 8.93
CA VAL A 132 20.38 18.35 8.15
C VAL A 132 18.97 17.80 7.89
N CYS A 133 17.97 18.17 8.67
CA CYS A 133 16.61 17.67 8.54
C CYS A 133 15.71 18.68 7.80
N VAL A 134 15.63 18.55 6.47
CA VAL A 134 14.91 19.52 5.63
C VAL A 134 13.49 19.06 5.31
N GLN A 135 13.27 17.77 5.07
CA GLN A 135 11.96 17.28 4.64
C GLN A 135 11.76 15.78 4.90
N LEU A 136 10.60 15.43 5.44
CA LEU A 136 10.14 14.06 5.60
C LEU A 136 9.07 13.71 4.56
N VAL A 137 9.24 12.59 3.88
CA VAL A 137 8.23 12.00 2.99
C VAL A 137 7.71 10.72 3.62
N VAL A 138 6.47 10.72 4.08
CA VAL A 138 5.81 9.55 4.67
C VAL A 138 5.02 8.82 3.59
N ALA A 139 5.42 7.58 3.24
CA ALA A 139 4.69 6.64 2.37
C ALA A 139 3.83 7.31 1.27
N GLY A 140 4.40 8.19 0.50
CA GLY A 140 3.70 8.96 -0.53
C GLY A 140 3.01 10.25 -0.04
N LEU A 141 3.26 10.66 1.19
CA LEU A 141 2.91 11.96 1.75
C LEU A 141 4.16 12.79 2.02
N VAL A 142 4.10 14.07 1.67
CA VAL A 142 5.11 15.03 2.10
C VAL A 142 4.62 15.64 3.41
N THR A 143 5.29 15.32 4.51
CA THR A 143 5.05 16.00 5.79
C THR A 143 6.25 16.90 6.05
N MET A 144 5.99 18.20 6.22
CA MET A 144 7.05 19.11 6.67
C MET A 144 7.35 18.79 8.13
N ILE A 145 8.60 18.49 8.44
CA ILE A 145 9.07 18.39 9.80
C ILE A 145 9.40 19.79 10.30
N PHE A 146 8.79 20.09 11.41
CA PHE A 146 8.89 21.26 12.24
C PHE A 146 10.28 21.90 12.29
N ARG A 147 10.31 23.19 11.99
CA ARG A 147 11.26 24.11 12.63
C ARG A 147 10.81 24.24 14.08
N VAL A 148 11.60 23.76 15.02
CA VAL A 148 11.62 24.28 16.39
C VAL A 148 12.52 25.50 16.40
#